data_bdbc56066693503dfe40c89b698c684f
#
_entry.id   bdbc56066693503dfe40c89b698c684f
#
_cell.length_a   1.000
_cell.length_b   1.000
_cell.length_c   1.000
_cell.angle_alpha   90.00
_cell.angle_beta   90.00
_cell.angle_gamma   90.00
#
_symmetry.space_group_name_H-M   'P 1'
#
loop_
_entity.id
_entity.type
_entity.pdbx_description
1 polymer ?
#
loop_
_entity_poly.entity_id
_entity_poly.type
_entity_poly.pdbx_seq_one_letter_code
_entity_poly.pdbx_strand_id
1 'polypeptide(L)'
;MRQPYGCRIASSTVYAHPAWYANKGYLVLVLDVRGRGDSGGQFLGFKQEATDGDDSLLWLRNDHRCNGKVGCYGFSYQGLTQLLGEQPELAPDALAPAMCGLDERQHWASEGGSHWWALSLGWGLQLAAESCRRRNDQPAWDAIRASLLSGEFLTIGLALLAEHDPTNPVLKWLQRDPLSSTGWSQYQPGPLRLQRPMLLLQGWSDPYLRGGLDLWRQAQQIGGNTRLYIGPWSHLAWDRRVGGHDHGSQACSNVDQWQLQFFDQHLRGHDPIAQLHCKAYDQLSQNWRERDPGRSSELLFALRSNGLAAARSDEGELVPASGAGQVVWVHDPWRPVPGRGGHLGLDAGLVERGDLDSRADVVCFSSAPLKEELELWGQPQLSLKLAADRPGFDLCVSLSVLPRDSARVLQLCTGVLRQLGEHCRSLSRRTVQLQPLLATLRPGDRLRLSLAAAAWPQVAVNPGDGSHGPGASGIGHQVITLHTVLEDSALTMQPMAPHPAAELGRKGV
;
A
#
# COMPACT_ATOMS: atom_id res chain seq x y z
N MET A 1 -13.58 -11.75 -14.50
CA MET A 1 -12.23 -11.54 -13.91
C MET A 1 -11.16 -11.76 -14.96
N ARG A 2 -10.14 -10.89 -15.06
CA ARG A 2 -8.96 -11.06 -15.94
C ARG A 2 -7.71 -11.03 -15.10
N GLN A 3 -6.76 -11.97 -15.30
CA GLN A 3 -5.62 -12.17 -14.41
C GLN A 3 -4.37 -12.69 -15.12
N PRO A 4 -3.14 -12.42 -14.60
CA PRO A 4 -1.89 -12.88 -15.21
C PRO A 4 -1.32 -14.17 -14.60
N TYR A 5 -2.03 -14.86 -13.71
CA TYR A 5 -1.47 -15.91 -12.85
C TYR A 5 -1.86 -17.34 -13.24
N GLY A 6 -2.67 -17.53 -14.27
CA GLY A 6 -3.22 -18.82 -14.68
C GLY A 6 -4.60 -19.08 -14.07
N CYS A 7 -5.65 -19.05 -14.90
CA CYS A 7 -7.06 -19.15 -14.47
C CYS A 7 -7.40 -20.52 -13.84
N ARG A 8 -6.56 -21.53 -14.04
CA ARG A 8 -6.77 -22.88 -13.47
C ARG A 8 -6.40 -22.97 -11.98
N ILE A 9 -5.60 -22.04 -11.45
CA ILE A 9 -4.99 -22.14 -10.11
C ILE A 9 -5.35 -20.95 -9.23
N ALA A 10 -5.24 -19.71 -9.73
CA ALA A 10 -5.14 -18.51 -8.90
C ALA A 10 -6.47 -17.77 -8.68
N SER A 11 -7.60 -18.30 -9.15
CA SER A 11 -8.89 -17.58 -9.11
C SER A 11 -9.54 -17.53 -7.72
N SER A 12 -9.07 -18.28 -6.76
CA SER A 12 -9.70 -18.45 -5.44
C SER A 12 -8.78 -18.15 -4.26
N THR A 13 -7.78 -17.27 -4.43
CA THR A 13 -6.84 -16.94 -3.34
C THR A 13 -7.55 -16.22 -2.18
N VAL A 14 -8.38 -15.22 -2.49
CA VAL A 14 -9.09 -14.39 -1.49
C VAL A 14 -10.60 -14.39 -1.71
N TYR A 15 -11.08 -14.94 -2.82
CA TYR A 15 -12.49 -15.09 -3.17
C TYR A 15 -12.94 -16.54 -3.10
N ALA A 16 -14.24 -16.75 -2.97
CA ALA A 16 -14.83 -18.06 -3.20
C ALA A 16 -14.53 -18.55 -4.62
N HIS A 17 -14.44 -19.87 -4.78
CA HIS A 17 -14.24 -20.48 -6.09
C HIS A 17 -15.32 -20.00 -7.09
N PRO A 18 -15.00 -19.74 -8.37
CA PRO A 18 -15.97 -19.25 -9.36
C PRO A 18 -17.27 -20.04 -9.43
N ALA A 19 -17.23 -21.36 -9.18
CA ALA A 19 -18.42 -22.21 -9.09
C ALA A 19 -19.40 -21.76 -7.98
N TRP A 20 -18.91 -21.10 -6.92
CA TRP A 20 -19.80 -20.58 -5.87
C TRP A 20 -20.72 -19.48 -6.43
N TYR A 21 -20.19 -18.56 -7.23
CA TYR A 21 -20.96 -17.52 -7.91
C TYR A 21 -21.87 -18.12 -8.99
N ALA A 22 -21.38 -19.13 -9.74
CA ALA A 22 -22.19 -19.84 -10.73
C ALA A 22 -23.41 -20.52 -10.09
N ASN A 23 -23.25 -21.13 -8.92
CA ASN A 23 -24.35 -21.71 -8.14
C ASN A 23 -25.34 -20.66 -7.59
N LYS A 24 -25.00 -19.36 -7.65
CA LYS A 24 -25.89 -18.24 -7.33
C LYS A 24 -26.56 -17.65 -8.58
N GLY A 25 -26.40 -18.28 -9.74
CA GLY A 25 -27.06 -17.92 -11.00
C GLY A 25 -26.30 -16.94 -11.88
N TYR A 26 -24.98 -16.84 -11.72
CA TYR A 26 -24.10 -16.04 -12.57
C TYR A 26 -23.38 -16.88 -13.62
N LEU A 27 -23.26 -16.38 -14.84
CA LEU A 27 -22.25 -16.83 -15.77
C LEU A 27 -20.90 -16.22 -15.34
N VAL A 28 -19.93 -17.04 -14.96
CA VAL A 28 -18.63 -16.59 -14.49
C VAL A 28 -17.56 -16.87 -15.51
N LEU A 29 -16.85 -15.82 -15.95
CA LEU A 29 -15.72 -15.90 -16.86
C LEU A 29 -14.44 -15.49 -16.14
N VAL A 30 -13.44 -16.37 -16.11
CA VAL A 30 -12.08 -16.08 -15.64
C VAL A 30 -11.13 -16.26 -16.81
N LEU A 31 -10.41 -15.19 -17.16
CA LEU A 31 -9.54 -15.12 -18.32
C LEU A 31 -8.08 -14.92 -17.88
N ASP A 32 -7.19 -15.67 -18.50
CA ASP A 32 -5.78 -15.35 -18.51
C ASP A 32 -5.53 -14.18 -19.46
N VAL A 33 -4.87 -13.12 -18.98
CA VAL A 33 -4.51 -11.99 -19.84
C VAL A 33 -3.51 -12.42 -20.92
N ARG A 34 -3.42 -11.65 -21.98
CA ARG A 34 -2.56 -11.93 -23.13
C ARG A 34 -1.12 -12.27 -22.71
N GLY A 35 -0.60 -13.40 -23.20
CA GLY A 35 0.75 -13.88 -22.90
C GLY A 35 0.93 -14.50 -21.51
N ARG A 36 -0.14 -14.83 -20.80
CA ARG A 36 -0.12 -15.46 -19.47
C ARG A 36 -1.01 -16.71 -19.44
N GLY A 37 -0.75 -17.62 -18.48
CA GLY A 37 -1.51 -18.87 -18.36
C GLY A 37 -1.56 -19.64 -19.68
N ASP A 38 -2.74 -19.95 -20.17
CA ASP A 38 -2.97 -20.62 -21.45
C ASP A 38 -3.25 -19.65 -22.62
N SER A 39 -3.29 -18.32 -22.37
CA SER A 39 -3.52 -17.32 -23.41
C SER A 39 -2.29 -17.09 -24.29
N GLY A 40 -2.52 -16.96 -25.60
CA GLY A 40 -1.48 -16.68 -26.59
C GLY A 40 -0.94 -15.23 -26.49
N GLY A 41 0.04 -14.93 -27.37
CA GLY A 41 0.62 -13.59 -27.47
C GLY A 41 1.74 -13.30 -26.46
N GLN A 42 2.07 -12.03 -26.32
CA GLN A 42 3.14 -11.55 -25.44
C GLN A 42 2.56 -10.71 -24.30
N PHE A 43 3.03 -10.91 -23.07
CA PHE A 43 2.66 -10.12 -21.92
C PHE A 43 3.46 -8.80 -21.88
N LEU A 44 2.75 -7.67 -21.83
CA LEU A 44 3.34 -6.34 -21.80
C LEU A 44 2.93 -5.54 -20.54
N GLY A 45 2.55 -6.23 -19.47
CA GLY A 45 1.99 -5.62 -18.28
C GLY A 45 0.63 -5.00 -18.57
N PHE A 46 0.37 -3.81 -18.03
CA PHE A 46 -0.95 -3.18 -18.15
C PHE A 46 -1.24 -2.53 -19.53
N LYS A 47 -0.25 -2.46 -20.43
CA LYS A 47 -0.33 -1.65 -21.66
C LYS A 47 -1.43 -2.07 -22.63
N GLN A 48 -1.79 -3.33 -22.64
CA GLN A 48 -2.78 -3.88 -23.59
C GLN A 48 -4.12 -4.22 -22.92
N GLU A 49 -4.23 -3.99 -21.60
CA GLU A 49 -5.39 -4.40 -20.83
C GLU A 49 -6.66 -3.60 -21.18
N ALA A 50 -6.53 -2.37 -21.69
CA ALA A 50 -7.66 -1.57 -22.11
C ALA A 50 -8.36 -2.20 -23.32
N THR A 51 -7.63 -2.43 -24.42
CA THR A 51 -8.15 -3.04 -25.65
C THR A 51 -8.66 -4.46 -25.39
N ASP A 52 -7.84 -5.31 -24.72
CA ASP A 52 -8.21 -6.70 -24.41
C ASP A 52 -9.44 -6.78 -23.48
N GLY A 53 -9.62 -5.76 -22.64
CA GLY A 53 -10.77 -5.60 -21.78
C GLY A 53 -12.05 -5.35 -22.54
N ASP A 54 -12.01 -4.41 -23.46
CA ASP A 54 -13.14 -4.06 -24.31
C ASP A 54 -13.54 -5.25 -25.20
N ASP A 55 -12.58 -5.93 -25.82
CA ASP A 55 -12.83 -7.17 -26.59
C ASP A 55 -13.49 -8.26 -25.76
N SER A 56 -13.02 -8.45 -24.52
CA SER A 56 -13.59 -9.44 -23.59
C SER A 56 -15.03 -9.11 -23.20
N LEU A 57 -15.34 -7.83 -22.97
CA LEU A 57 -16.68 -7.36 -22.63
C LEU A 57 -17.64 -7.47 -23.82
N LEU A 58 -17.16 -7.12 -25.02
CA LEU A 58 -17.93 -7.28 -26.25
C LEU A 58 -18.28 -8.74 -26.51
N TRP A 59 -17.30 -9.64 -26.37
CA TRP A 59 -17.49 -11.07 -26.51
C TRP A 59 -18.54 -11.59 -25.52
N LEU A 60 -18.42 -11.21 -24.23
CA LEU A 60 -19.37 -11.63 -23.18
C LEU A 60 -20.80 -11.17 -23.48
N ARG A 61 -20.99 -9.91 -23.90
CA ARG A 61 -22.31 -9.37 -24.19
C ARG A 61 -22.99 -10.04 -25.39
N ASN A 62 -22.21 -10.57 -26.32
CA ASN A 62 -22.69 -11.31 -27.49
C ASN A 62 -22.90 -12.81 -27.21
N ASP A 63 -22.48 -13.35 -26.05
CA ASP A 63 -22.70 -14.74 -25.69
C ASP A 63 -24.19 -14.94 -25.34
N HIS A 64 -24.82 -15.95 -25.98
CA HIS A 64 -26.26 -16.26 -25.81
C HIS A 64 -26.68 -16.59 -24.38
N ARG A 65 -25.73 -16.92 -23.50
CA ARG A 65 -25.95 -17.20 -22.08
C ARG A 65 -25.94 -15.92 -21.24
N CYS A 66 -25.45 -14.81 -21.77
CA CYS A 66 -25.40 -13.52 -21.09
C CYS A 66 -26.72 -12.76 -21.27
N ASN A 67 -27.23 -12.19 -20.19
CA ASN A 67 -28.42 -11.33 -20.24
C ASN A 67 -28.11 -9.87 -20.68
N GLY A 68 -26.91 -9.62 -21.18
CA GLY A 68 -26.42 -8.29 -21.59
C GLY A 68 -25.84 -7.43 -20.46
N LYS A 69 -25.99 -7.84 -19.18
CA LYS A 69 -25.41 -7.14 -18.03
C LYS A 69 -24.13 -7.82 -17.58
N VAL A 70 -23.04 -7.05 -17.46
CA VAL A 70 -21.72 -7.56 -17.11
C VAL A 70 -21.16 -6.81 -15.88
N GLY A 71 -20.82 -7.57 -14.83
CA GLY A 71 -20.06 -7.09 -13.69
C GLY A 71 -18.61 -7.57 -13.73
N CYS A 72 -17.70 -6.78 -13.21
CA CYS A 72 -16.28 -7.14 -13.08
C CYS A 72 -15.87 -7.20 -11.60
N TYR A 73 -15.05 -8.19 -11.24
CA TYR A 73 -14.48 -8.33 -9.89
C TYR A 73 -13.04 -8.83 -9.94
N GLY A 74 -12.31 -8.60 -8.87
CA GLY A 74 -10.92 -9.03 -8.71
C GLY A 74 -10.09 -8.02 -7.93
N PHE A 75 -8.93 -8.45 -7.44
CA PHE A 75 -8.03 -7.62 -6.64
C PHE A 75 -6.67 -7.47 -7.33
N SER A 76 -5.87 -6.48 -6.91
CA SER A 76 -4.52 -6.28 -7.44
C SER A 76 -4.56 -6.01 -8.96
N TYR A 77 -3.79 -6.74 -9.73
CA TYR A 77 -3.82 -6.70 -11.20
C TYR A 77 -5.26 -6.86 -11.75
N GLN A 78 -6.00 -7.82 -11.19
CA GLN A 78 -7.39 -8.09 -11.57
C GLN A 78 -8.33 -6.91 -11.23
N GLY A 79 -7.98 -6.13 -10.21
CA GLY A 79 -8.68 -4.89 -9.84
C GLY A 79 -8.45 -3.81 -10.90
N LEU A 80 -7.21 -3.58 -11.31
CA LEU A 80 -6.87 -2.58 -12.31
C LEU A 80 -7.47 -2.88 -13.69
N THR A 81 -7.47 -4.16 -14.11
CA THR A 81 -8.02 -4.54 -15.45
C THR A 81 -9.48 -4.17 -15.65
N GLN A 82 -10.28 -4.00 -14.57
CA GLN A 82 -11.67 -3.58 -14.64
C GLN A 82 -11.84 -2.11 -15.01
N LEU A 83 -10.83 -1.30 -14.66
CA LEU A 83 -10.84 0.15 -14.76
C LEU A 83 -10.36 0.65 -16.12
N LEU A 84 -9.70 -0.22 -16.90
CA LEU A 84 -9.10 0.10 -18.18
C LEU A 84 -10.06 -0.25 -19.34
N GLY A 85 -10.12 0.61 -20.34
CA GLY A 85 -10.88 0.43 -21.58
C GLY A 85 -10.82 1.68 -22.43
N GLU A 86 -10.86 1.48 -23.74
CA GLU A 86 -10.79 2.54 -24.74
C GLU A 86 -12.19 2.97 -25.20
N GLN A 87 -13.16 2.05 -25.17
CA GLN A 87 -14.52 2.25 -25.66
C GLN A 87 -15.49 2.48 -24.48
N PRO A 88 -15.97 3.71 -24.27
CA PRO A 88 -16.86 4.03 -23.14
C PRO A 88 -18.14 3.21 -23.10
N GLU A 89 -18.73 2.90 -24.26
CA GLU A 89 -19.97 2.13 -24.38
C GLU A 89 -19.81 0.66 -23.93
N LEU A 90 -18.60 0.14 -23.96
CA LEU A 90 -18.29 -1.21 -23.47
C LEU A 90 -18.02 -1.26 -21.96
N ALA A 91 -18.05 -0.12 -21.24
CA ALA A 91 -17.85 -0.11 -19.80
C ALA A 91 -18.74 -1.16 -19.09
N PRO A 92 -18.22 -1.89 -18.09
CA PRO A 92 -19.01 -2.82 -17.29
C PRO A 92 -20.22 -2.13 -16.62
N ASP A 93 -21.29 -2.86 -16.36
CA ASP A 93 -22.47 -2.31 -15.68
C ASP A 93 -22.25 -2.12 -14.17
N ALA A 94 -21.34 -2.89 -13.57
CA ALA A 94 -20.94 -2.78 -12.18
C ALA A 94 -19.48 -3.25 -12.01
N LEU A 95 -18.72 -2.61 -11.11
CA LEU A 95 -17.31 -2.91 -10.86
C LEU A 95 -17.08 -3.20 -9.37
N ALA A 96 -16.28 -4.20 -9.09
CA ALA A 96 -15.82 -4.51 -7.73
C ALA A 96 -14.29 -4.65 -7.68
N PRO A 97 -13.53 -3.55 -7.96
CA PRO A 97 -12.08 -3.57 -7.88
C PRO A 97 -11.63 -3.54 -6.43
N ALA A 98 -10.64 -4.37 -6.11
CA ALA A 98 -10.06 -4.43 -4.79
C ALA A 98 -8.54 -4.22 -4.84
N MET A 99 -7.98 -3.53 -3.84
CA MET A 99 -6.55 -3.44 -3.59
C MET A 99 -5.73 -3.22 -4.87
N CYS A 100 -6.00 -2.13 -5.58
CA CYS A 100 -5.31 -1.75 -6.81
C CYS A 100 -5.11 -0.23 -6.90
N GLY A 101 -4.29 0.22 -7.83
CA GLY A 101 -3.98 1.63 -8.01
C GLY A 101 -3.84 2.02 -9.47
N LEU A 102 -3.82 3.34 -9.72
CA LEU A 102 -3.87 3.95 -11.05
C LEU A 102 -2.53 4.52 -11.52
N ASP A 103 -1.55 4.67 -10.63
CA ASP A 103 -0.24 5.28 -10.91
C ASP A 103 0.86 4.25 -10.65
N GLU A 104 1.62 3.85 -11.71
CA GLU A 104 2.69 2.86 -11.57
C GLU A 104 3.72 3.27 -10.51
N ARG A 105 4.08 4.55 -10.46
CA ARG A 105 5.10 5.06 -9.54
C ARG A 105 4.62 5.03 -8.10
N GLN A 106 3.47 5.66 -7.83
CA GLN A 106 3.02 5.94 -6.47
C GLN A 106 2.17 4.81 -5.87
N HIS A 107 1.52 4.01 -6.73
CA HIS A 107 0.58 2.99 -6.29
C HIS A 107 1.08 1.56 -6.53
N TRP A 108 2.20 1.34 -7.28
CA TRP A 108 2.69 0.01 -7.61
C TRP A 108 4.16 -0.21 -7.31
N ALA A 109 5.01 0.81 -7.40
CA ALA A 109 6.45 0.63 -7.41
C ALA A 109 7.19 1.33 -6.28
N SER A 110 6.65 2.43 -5.73
CA SER A 110 7.41 3.25 -4.79
C SER A 110 6.53 4.04 -3.81
N GLU A 111 7.17 4.50 -2.75
CA GLU A 111 6.58 5.39 -1.76
C GLU A 111 7.62 6.40 -1.29
N GLY A 112 7.23 7.68 -1.24
CA GLY A 112 8.09 8.76 -0.78
C GLY A 112 9.43 8.86 -1.50
N GLY A 113 9.53 8.40 -2.76
CA GLY A 113 10.76 8.37 -3.55
C GLY A 113 11.63 7.13 -3.34
N SER A 114 11.20 6.15 -2.56
CA SER A 114 11.91 4.89 -2.37
C SER A 114 11.16 3.73 -3.04
N HIS A 115 11.88 2.86 -3.75
CA HIS A 115 11.29 1.66 -4.34
C HIS A 115 10.80 0.68 -3.26
N TRP A 116 9.64 0.06 -3.49
CA TRP A 116 9.19 -1.11 -2.74
C TRP A 116 10.06 -2.31 -3.13
N TRP A 117 11.04 -2.64 -2.31
CA TRP A 117 12.08 -3.57 -2.74
C TRP A 117 11.63 -5.03 -2.74
N ALA A 118 11.32 -5.58 -1.58
CA ALA A 118 10.92 -6.98 -1.46
C ALA A 118 9.64 -7.30 -2.25
N LEU A 119 8.65 -6.41 -2.18
CA LEU A 119 7.37 -6.58 -2.86
C LEU A 119 7.55 -6.59 -4.39
N SER A 120 8.27 -5.62 -4.93
CA SER A 120 8.52 -5.53 -6.38
C SER A 120 9.32 -6.73 -6.89
N LEU A 121 10.43 -7.09 -6.23
CA LEU A 121 11.22 -8.25 -6.62
C LEU A 121 10.43 -9.55 -6.55
N GLY A 122 9.68 -9.77 -5.45
CA GLY A 122 8.86 -10.97 -5.29
C GLY A 122 7.83 -11.12 -6.40
N TRP A 123 7.10 -10.05 -6.74
CA TRP A 123 6.13 -10.08 -7.83
C TRP A 123 6.80 -10.20 -9.21
N GLY A 124 7.87 -9.46 -9.45
CA GLY A 124 8.64 -9.56 -10.71
C GLY A 124 9.14 -10.98 -10.97
N LEU A 125 9.71 -11.63 -9.95
CA LEU A 125 10.19 -13.01 -10.04
C LEU A 125 9.04 -14.01 -10.20
N GLN A 126 7.89 -13.80 -9.58
CA GLN A 126 6.69 -14.61 -9.83
C GLN A 126 6.27 -14.53 -11.31
N LEU A 127 6.26 -13.34 -11.90
CA LEU A 127 5.96 -13.14 -13.31
C LEU A 127 7.03 -13.80 -14.21
N ALA A 128 8.32 -13.67 -13.87
CA ALA A 128 9.42 -14.29 -14.59
C ALA A 128 9.37 -15.83 -14.53
N ALA A 129 9.06 -16.41 -13.38
CA ALA A 129 8.89 -17.86 -13.25
C ALA A 129 7.81 -18.40 -14.20
N GLU A 130 6.67 -17.71 -14.31
CA GLU A 130 5.64 -18.07 -15.29
C GLU A 130 6.12 -17.90 -16.73
N SER A 131 6.90 -16.87 -17.05
CA SER A 131 7.52 -16.69 -18.37
C SER A 131 8.48 -17.86 -18.70
N CYS A 132 9.29 -18.31 -17.74
CA CYS A 132 10.17 -19.48 -17.88
C CYS A 132 9.37 -20.76 -18.10
N ARG A 133 8.32 -21.00 -17.32
CA ARG A 133 7.43 -22.16 -17.50
C ARG A 133 6.84 -22.23 -18.92
N ARG A 134 6.37 -21.08 -19.44
CA ARG A 134 5.76 -20.99 -20.78
C ARG A 134 6.73 -21.31 -21.92
N ARG A 135 8.02 -21.00 -21.76
CA ARG A 135 9.07 -21.37 -22.76
C ARG A 135 9.78 -22.68 -22.46
N ASN A 136 9.28 -23.44 -21.44
CA ASN A 136 9.87 -24.72 -20.98
C ASN A 136 11.34 -24.58 -20.52
N ASP A 137 11.70 -23.46 -19.91
CA ASP A 137 13.02 -23.17 -19.36
C ASP A 137 13.07 -23.57 -17.88
N GLN A 138 13.23 -24.88 -17.66
CA GLN A 138 13.22 -25.45 -16.31
C GLN A 138 14.41 -24.94 -15.45
N PRO A 139 15.67 -24.85 -15.99
CA PRO A 139 16.79 -24.33 -15.20
C PRO A 139 16.55 -22.91 -14.65
N ALA A 140 16.04 -21.99 -15.47
CA ALA A 140 15.71 -20.63 -15.05
C ALA A 140 14.58 -20.62 -14.01
N TRP A 141 13.55 -21.45 -14.20
CA TRP A 141 12.46 -21.60 -13.23
C TRP A 141 12.97 -22.09 -11.87
N ASP A 142 13.86 -23.11 -11.86
CA ASP A 142 14.45 -23.66 -10.64
C ASP A 142 15.32 -22.63 -9.92
N ALA A 143 16.13 -21.85 -10.65
CA ALA A 143 16.95 -20.78 -10.09
C ALA A 143 16.10 -19.68 -9.40
N ILE A 144 15.05 -19.22 -10.07
CA ILE A 144 14.12 -18.24 -9.50
C ILE A 144 13.44 -18.80 -8.25
N ARG A 145 12.93 -20.03 -8.31
CA ARG A 145 12.28 -20.68 -7.17
C ARG A 145 13.23 -20.86 -5.99
N ALA A 146 14.45 -21.29 -6.22
CA ALA A 146 15.47 -21.45 -5.17
C ALA A 146 15.77 -20.13 -4.49
N SER A 147 15.94 -19.04 -5.25
CA SER A 147 16.20 -17.71 -4.69
C SER A 147 15.04 -17.16 -3.85
N LEU A 148 13.80 -17.42 -4.25
CA LEU A 148 12.60 -17.03 -3.49
C LEU A 148 12.49 -17.81 -2.17
N LEU A 149 12.81 -19.09 -2.18
CA LEU A 149 12.75 -19.97 -0.99
C LEU A 149 13.87 -19.67 0.01
N SER A 150 15.08 -19.34 -0.46
CA SER A 150 16.22 -19.00 0.40
C SER A 150 16.19 -17.56 0.94
N GLY A 151 15.42 -16.68 0.30
CA GLY A 151 15.45 -15.24 0.56
C GLY A 151 16.57 -14.49 -0.18
N GLU A 152 17.43 -15.17 -0.93
CA GLU A 152 18.51 -14.54 -1.71
C GLU A 152 17.98 -13.58 -2.78
N PHE A 153 16.73 -13.74 -3.22
CA PHE A 153 16.10 -12.83 -4.18
C PHE A 153 16.20 -11.36 -3.77
N LEU A 154 16.31 -11.06 -2.48
CA LEU A 154 16.46 -9.70 -1.99
C LEU A 154 17.78 -9.04 -2.42
N THR A 155 18.80 -9.83 -2.72
CA THR A 155 20.13 -9.36 -3.16
C THR A 155 20.40 -9.63 -4.64
N ILE A 156 20.01 -10.80 -5.17
CA ILE A 156 20.29 -11.21 -6.55
C ILE A 156 19.08 -11.08 -7.48
N GLY A 157 17.89 -10.76 -6.96
CA GLY A 157 16.63 -10.79 -7.72
C GLY A 157 16.61 -9.85 -8.92
N LEU A 158 17.27 -8.70 -8.84
CA LEU A 158 17.38 -7.78 -9.97
C LEU A 158 18.20 -8.39 -11.12
N ALA A 159 19.29 -9.09 -10.80
CA ALA A 159 20.12 -9.82 -11.79
C ALA A 159 19.34 -10.99 -12.39
N LEU A 160 18.63 -11.77 -11.58
CA LEU A 160 17.77 -12.86 -12.06
C LEU A 160 16.67 -12.36 -13.01
N LEU A 161 16.04 -11.22 -12.72
CA LEU A 161 15.06 -10.62 -13.63
C LEU A 161 15.71 -10.18 -14.95
N ALA A 162 16.88 -9.54 -14.89
CA ALA A 162 17.59 -9.09 -16.08
C ALA A 162 18.03 -10.25 -16.96
N GLU A 163 18.45 -11.37 -16.37
CA GLU A 163 18.91 -12.57 -17.08
C GLU A 163 17.75 -13.37 -17.68
N HIS A 164 16.71 -13.63 -16.87
CA HIS A 164 15.68 -14.61 -17.25
C HIS A 164 14.40 -14.00 -17.81
N ASP A 165 14.13 -12.72 -17.57
CA ASP A 165 12.96 -12.01 -18.11
C ASP A 165 13.25 -10.50 -18.31
N PRO A 166 14.15 -10.14 -19.27
CA PRO A 166 14.59 -8.75 -19.47
C PRO A 166 13.48 -7.80 -19.91
N THR A 167 12.33 -8.34 -20.33
CA THR A 167 11.15 -7.54 -20.71
C THR A 167 10.17 -7.30 -19.55
N ASN A 168 10.45 -7.87 -18.39
CA ASN A 168 9.61 -7.80 -17.19
C ASN A 168 9.25 -6.35 -16.83
N PRO A 169 7.96 -6.02 -16.63
CA PRO A 169 7.55 -4.65 -16.28
C PRO A 169 8.13 -4.19 -14.94
N VAL A 170 8.29 -5.09 -13.98
CA VAL A 170 8.83 -4.75 -12.65
C VAL A 170 10.32 -4.42 -12.72
N LEU A 171 11.09 -5.13 -13.56
CA LEU A 171 12.49 -4.78 -13.80
C LEU A 171 12.62 -3.34 -14.30
N LYS A 172 11.75 -2.94 -15.24
CA LYS A 172 11.70 -1.57 -15.76
C LYS A 172 11.33 -0.56 -14.68
N TRP A 173 10.45 -0.90 -13.75
CA TRP A 173 10.11 -0.04 -12.61
C TRP A 173 11.30 0.17 -11.68
N LEU A 174 12.00 -0.91 -11.31
CA LEU A 174 13.17 -0.84 -10.41
C LEU A 174 14.37 -0.10 -11.03
N GLN A 175 14.42 0.05 -12.36
CA GLN A 175 15.43 0.81 -13.08
C GLN A 175 15.08 2.30 -13.28
N ARG A 176 13.84 2.71 -12.98
CA ARG A 176 13.40 4.11 -13.11
C ARG A 176 13.64 4.89 -11.82
N ASP A 177 13.79 6.19 -11.95
CA ASP A 177 13.88 7.10 -10.81
C ASP A 177 12.47 7.35 -10.21
N PRO A 178 12.19 6.91 -8.97
CA PRO A 178 10.89 7.16 -8.33
C PRO A 178 10.72 8.59 -7.82
N LEU A 179 11.78 9.41 -7.79
CA LEU A 179 11.70 10.85 -7.50
C LEU A 179 11.22 11.65 -8.71
N SER A 180 11.40 11.11 -9.92
CA SER A 180 10.91 11.70 -11.17
C SER A 180 9.55 11.14 -11.56
N SER A 181 8.67 11.96 -12.13
CA SER A 181 7.43 11.49 -12.77
C SER A 181 7.63 10.99 -14.20
N THR A 182 8.82 11.20 -14.78
CA THR A 182 9.10 10.88 -16.18
C THR A 182 9.20 9.37 -16.41
N GLY A 183 8.52 8.89 -17.44
CA GLY A 183 8.59 7.50 -17.89
C GLY A 183 7.67 6.53 -17.14
N TRP A 184 6.87 6.98 -16.19
CA TRP A 184 5.89 6.19 -15.47
C TRP A 184 4.50 6.34 -16.10
N SER A 185 3.74 5.24 -16.12
CA SER A 185 2.38 5.25 -16.63
C SER A 185 1.40 5.65 -15.53
N GLN A 186 0.43 6.48 -15.92
CA GLN A 186 -0.75 6.78 -15.11
C GLN A 186 -1.98 6.32 -15.88
N TYR A 187 -2.82 5.54 -15.22
CA TYR A 187 -4.03 4.99 -15.80
C TYR A 187 -5.22 5.88 -15.43
N GLN A 188 -5.99 6.26 -16.43
CA GLN A 188 -7.15 7.14 -16.26
C GLN A 188 -8.41 6.34 -16.61
N PRO A 189 -9.19 5.88 -15.62
CA PRO A 189 -10.49 5.30 -15.91
C PRO A 189 -11.37 6.34 -16.63
N GLY A 190 -12.00 5.93 -17.73
CA GLY A 190 -12.91 6.81 -18.43
C GLY A 190 -14.07 7.30 -17.54
N PRO A 191 -14.62 8.51 -17.77
CA PRO A 191 -15.69 9.06 -16.93
C PRO A 191 -16.88 8.12 -16.74
N LEU A 192 -17.27 7.40 -17.78
CA LEU A 192 -18.39 6.46 -17.71
C LEU A 192 -18.08 5.27 -16.76
N ARG A 193 -16.83 4.76 -16.73
CA ARG A 193 -16.43 3.72 -15.76
C ARG A 193 -16.48 4.23 -14.33
N LEU A 194 -16.02 5.47 -14.08
CA LEU A 194 -16.07 6.09 -12.76
C LEU A 194 -17.49 6.41 -12.29
N GLN A 195 -18.44 6.61 -13.21
CA GLN A 195 -19.87 6.80 -12.88
C GLN A 195 -20.63 5.50 -12.63
N ARG A 196 -20.10 4.36 -13.09
CA ARG A 196 -20.73 3.05 -12.84
C ARG A 196 -20.75 2.72 -11.36
N PRO A 197 -21.75 1.96 -10.89
CA PRO A 197 -21.76 1.43 -9.54
C PRO A 197 -20.45 0.70 -9.25
N MET A 198 -19.80 1.06 -8.12
CA MET A 198 -18.49 0.52 -7.76
C MET A 198 -18.43 0.12 -6.29
N LEU A 199 -17.95 -1.08 -6.02
CA LEU A 199 -17.64 -1.59 -4.69
C LEU A 199 -16.13 -1.70 -4.53
N LEU A 200 -15.53 -0.73 -3.83
CA LEU A 200 -14.10 -0.72 -3.52
C LEU A 200 -13.82 -1.50 -2.23
N LEU A 201 -12.97 -2.51 -2.32
CA LEU A 201 -12.53 -3.32 -1.18
C LEU A 201 -11.05 -3.08 -0.94
N GLN A 202 -10.70 -2.64 0.27
CA GLN A 202 -9.35 -2.21 0.63
C GLN A 202 -8.91 -2.83 1.96
N GLY A 203 -7.61 -2.77 2.25
CA GLY A 203 -7.03 -3.22 3.51
C GLY A 203 -6.08 -2.20 4.10
N TRP A 204 -6.10 -2.03 5.44
CA TRP A 204 -5.19 -1.10 6.12
C TRP A 204 -3.72 -1.45 5.92
N SER A 205 -3.42 -2.74 5.84
CA SER A 205 -2.06 -3.26 5.65
C SER A 205 -1.79 -3.70 4.20
N ASP A 206 -2.50 -3.07 3.24
CA ASP A 206 -2.29 -3.30 1.81
C ASP A 206 -1.52 -2.14 1.16
N PRO A 207 -0.49 -2.40 0.34
CA PRO A 207 0.30 -1.34 -0.30
C PRO A 207 -0.52 -0.50 -1.28
N TYR A 208 -1.60 -1.03 -1.84
CA TYR A 208 -2.43 -0.35 -2.85
C TYR A 208 -3.58 0.48 -2.25
N LEU A 209 -3.70 0.57 -0.92
CA LEU A 209 -4.75 1.35 -0.26
C LEU A 209 -4.83 2.80 -0.79
N ARG A 210 -3.67 3.46 -0.93
CA ARG A 210 -3.62 4.85 -1.45
C ARG A 210 -4.19 4.94 -2.86
N GLY A 211 -3.93 3.95 -3.71
CA GLY A 211 -4.49 3.86 -5.04
C GLY A 211 -6.00 3.68 -5.05
N GLY A 212 -6.51 2.83 -4.15
CA GLY A 212 -7.95 2.64 -3.97
C GLY A 212 -8.67 3.90 -3.45
N LEU A 213 -8.03 4.64 -2.53
CA LEU A 213 -8.53 5.93 -2.03
C LEU A 213 -8.53 7.01 -3.11
N ASP A 214 -7.51 7.04 -3.97
CA ASP A 214 -7.47 7.95 -5.11
C ASP A 214 -8.58 7.64 -6.13
N LEU A 215 -8.82 6.36 -6.41
CA LEU A 215 -9.93 5.93 -7.26
C LEU A 215 -11.29 6.34 -6.65
N TRP A 216 -11.47 6.14 -5.34
CA TRP A 216 -12.68 6.56 -4.63
C TRP A 216 -12.89 8.07 -4.78
N ARG A 217 -11.84 8.87 -4.55
CA ARG A 217 -11.87 10.33 -4.70
C ARG A 217 -12.27 10.76 -6.11
N GLN A 218 -11.65 10.16 -7.14
CA GLN A 218 -11.99 10.47 -8.55
C GLN A 218 -13.44 10.14 -8.86
N ALA A 219 -13.96 9.00 -8.41
CA ALA A 219 -15.36 8.63 -8.60
C ALA A 219 -16.31 9.61 -7.89
N GLN A 220 -16.01 10.02 -6.66
CA GLN A 220 -16.83 11.01 -5.92
C GLN A 220 -16.86 12.37 -6.60
N GLN A 221 -15.75 12.82 -7.21
CA GLN A 221 -15.67 14.10 -7.92
C GLN A 221 -16.65 14.23 -9.08
N ILE A 222 -17.04 13.12 -9.70
CA ILE A 222 -17.97 13.09 -10.84
C ILE A 222 -19.35 12.53 -10.46
N GLY A 223 -19.65 12.40 -9.17
CA GLY A 223 -20.94 11.89 -8.67
C GLY A 223 -21.15 10.38 -8.88
N GLY A 224 -20.07 9.61 -8.90
CA GLY A 224 -20.12 8.14 -9.02
C GLY A 224 -20.77 7.47 -7.81
N ASN A 225 -21.53 6.41 -8.05
CA ASN A 225 -22.13 5.58 -6.98
C ASN A 225 -21.11 4.55 -6.47
N THR A 226 -20.26 4.98 -5.55
CA THR A 226 -19.14 4.18 -5.04
C THR A 226 -19.28 3.89 -3.57
N ARG A 227 -19.08 2.63 -3.19
CA ARG A 227 -18.97 2.15 -1.81
C ARG A 227 -17.53 1.77 -1.53
N LEU A 228 -17.03 2.11 -0.33
CA LEU A 228 -15.66 1.84 0.09
C LEU A 228 -15.65 1.05 1.40
N TYR A 229 -15.07 -0.14 1.38
CA TYR A 229 -14.91 -0.98 2.57
C TYR A 229 -13.42 -1.21 2.82
N ILE A 230 -12.94 -0.87 4.02
CA ILE A 230 -11.54 -1.01 4.41
C ILE A 230 -11.46 -1.93 5.61
N GLY A 231 -10.98 -3.17 5.39
CA GLY A 231 -10.75 -4.16 6.44
C GLY A 231 -9.36 -4.06 7.07
N PRO A 232 -9.08 -4.83 8.12
CA PRO A 232 -7.75 -4.87 8.73
C PRO A 232 -6.74 -5.71 7.93
N TRP A 233 -7.05 -5.96 6.68
CA TRP A 233 -6.42 -6.94 5.80
C TRP A 233 -5.10 -6.45 5.19
N SER A 234 -4.26 -7.43 4.85
CA SER A 234 -3.12 -7.27 3.96
C SER A 234 -3.48 -7.75 2.55
N HIS A 235 -2.52 -7.68 1.62
CA HIS A 235 -2.77 -8.02 0.21
C HIS A 235 -3.31 -9.45 -0.01
N LEU A 236 -2.81 -10.42 0.75
CA LEU A 236 -3.17 -11.84 0.59
C LEU A 236 -3.86 -12.45 1.81
N ALA A 237 -4.04 -11.71 2.91
CA ALA A 237 -4.68 -12.19 4.14
C ALA A 237 -5.94 -11.36 4.44
N TRP A 238 -7.11 -11.88 4.04
CA TRP A 238 -8.42 -11.25 4.21
C TRP A 238 -9.25 -11.98 5.27
N ASP A 239 -8.61 -12.23 6.42
CA ASP A 239 -9.21 -12.94 7.54
C ASP A 239 -8.89 -12.21 8.86
N ARG A 240 -9.32 -12.81 9.96
CA ARG A 240 -9.09 -12.28 11.31
C ARG A 240 -7.60 -12.17 11.69
N ARG A 241 -6.73 -12.98 11.09
CA ARG A 241 -5.29 -12.99 11.37
C ARG A 241 -4.50 -12.37 10.23
N VAL A 242 -3.84 -11.25 10.53
CA VAL A 242 -3.00 -10.51 9.59
C VAL A 242 -1.71 -10.09 10.30
N GLY A 243 -0.55 -10.42 9.73
CA GLY A 243 0.75 -10.09 10.31
C GLY A 243 0.98 -10.70 11.70
N GLY A 244 0.37 -11.85 11.99
CA GLY A 244 0.44 -12.47 13.32
C GLY A 244 -0.48 -11.84 14.38
N HIS A 245 -1.17 -10.74 14.08
CA HIS A 245 -2.17 -10.11 14.94
C HIS A 245 -3.56 -10.71 14.70
N ASP A 246 -4.31 -10.94 15.79
CA ASP A 246 -5.70 -11.40 15.73
C ASP A 246 -6.65 -10.20 15.89
N HIS A 247 -7.31 -9.83 14.80
CA HIS A 247 -8.27 -8.72 14.76
C HIS A 247 -9.69 -9.11 15.21
N GLY A 248 -9.90 -10.33 15.72
CA GLY A 248 -11.20 -10.81 16.16
C GLY A 248 -12.10 -11.31 15.01
N SER A 249 -13.23 -11.92 15.37
CA SER A 249 -14.11 -12.61 14.42
C SER A 249 -14.78 -11.68 13.40
N GLN A 250 -15.00 -10.40 13.75
CA GLN A 250 -15.62 -9.44 12.84
C GLN A 250 -14.68 -9.02 11.69
N ALA A 251 -13.39 -9.35 11.77
CA ALA A 251 -12.40 -9.10 10.72
C ALA A 251 -12.42 -10.17 9.62
N CYS A 252 -13.09 -11.31 9.82
CA CYS A 252 -13.24 -12.31 8.75
C CYS A 252 -13.91 -11.68 7.54
N SER A 253 -13.34 -11.94 6.36
CA SER A 253 -13.83 -11.34 5.12
C SER A 253 -15.22 -11.89 4.75
N ASN A 254 -16.13 -10.98 4.50
CA ASN A 254 -17.44 -11.28 3.91
C ASN A 254 -17.50 -10.83 2.44
N VAL A 255 -16.37 -10.72 1.78
CA VAL A 255 -16.24 -10.15 0.44
C VAL A 255 -17.17 -10.77 -0.58
N ASP A 256 -17.28 -12.10 -0.61
CA ASP A 256 -18.13 -12.80 -1.59
C ASP A 256 -19.62 -12.48 -1.38
N GLN A 257 -20.06 -12.37 -0.13
CA GLN A 257 -21.44 -11.97 0.19
C GLN A 257 -21.70 -10.52 -0.19
N TRP A 258 -20.77 -9.61 0.08
CA TRP A 258 -20.90 -8.19 -0.29
C TRP A 258 -20.92 -8.01 -1.81
N GLN A 259 -20.06 -8.73 -2.53
CA GLN A 259 -20.05 -8.73 -4.00
C GLN A 259 -21.33 -9.34 -4.58
N LEU A 260 -21.81 -10.46 -4.04
CA LEU A 260 -23.06 -11.06 -4.47
C LEU A 260 -24.23 -10.08 -4.33
N GLN A 261 -24.40 -9.48 -3.15
CA GLN A 261 -25.44 -8.49 -2.88
C GLN A 261 -25.34 -7.28 -3.81
N PHE A 262 -24.10 -6.81 -4.04
CA PHE A 262 -23.83 -5.68 -4.94
C PHE A 262 -24.19 -6.01 -6.39
N PHE A 263 -23.80 -7.17 -6.89
CA PHE A 263 -24.13 -7.61 -8.24
C PHE A 263 -25.61 -7.95 -8.41
N ASP A 264 -26.25 -8.57 -7.42
CA ASP A 264 -27.70 -8.82 -7.44
C ASP A 264 -28.48 -7.49 -7.60
N GLN A 265 -28.08 -6.46 -6.87
CA GLN A 265 -28.68 -5.12 -6.99
C GLN A 265 -28.48 -4.52 -8.39
N HIS A 266 -27.25 -4.52 -8.92
CA HIS A 266 -26.92 -3.75 -10.11
C HIS A 266 -27.03 -4.50 -11.44
N LEU A 267 -26.95 -5.83 -11.42
CA LEU A 267 -27.04 -6.68 -12.62
C LEU A 267 -28.38 -7.40 -12.76
N ARG A 268 -29.07 -7.64 -11.62
CA ARG A 268 -30.33 -8.41 -11.60
C ARG A 268 -31.54 -7.58 -11.15
N GLY A 269 -31.30 -6.34 -10.70
CA GLY A 269 -32.36 -5.42 -10.30
C GLY A 269 -33.04 -5.77 -8.98
N HIS A 270 -32.33 -6.46 -8.08
CA HIS A 270 -32.85 -6.70 -6.73
C HIS A 270 -32.92 -5.39 -5.93
N ASP A 271 -33.80 -5.33 -4.95
CA ASP A 271 -33.98 -4.16 -4.09
C ASP A 271 -32.65 -3.77 -3.41
N PRO A 272 -32.37 -2.46 -3.29
CA PRO A 272 -31.17 -1.99 -2.63
C PRO A 272 -31.17 -2.40 -1.16
N ILE A 273 -30.13 -3.08 -0.73
CA ILE A 273 -29.86 -3.25 0.70
C ILE A 273 -29.25 -1.95 1.18
N ALA A 274 -29.75 -1.41 2.30
CA ALA A 274 -29.15 -0.25 2.95
C ALA A 274 -27.68 -0.56 3.27
N GLN A 275 -26.76 0.08 2.56
CA GLN A 275 -25.33 -0.10 2.72
C GLN A 275 -24.65 1.24 2.91
N LEU A 276 -23.67 1.27 3.78
CA LEU A 276 -22.90 2.45 4.09
C LEU A 276 -22.00 2.85 2.92
N HIS A 277 -21.84 4.15 2.68
CA HIS A 277 -20.94 4.64 1.62
C HIS A 277 -19.48 4.33 1.91
N CYS A 278 -19.04 4.47 3.16
CA CYS A 278 -17.72 4.06 3.61
C CYS A 278 -17.82 3.31 4.93
N LYS A 279 -17.25 2.10 4.95
CA LYS A 279 -17.19 1.23 6.11
C LYS A 279 -15.75 0.85 6.38
N ALA A 280 -15.24 1.19 7.54
CA ALA A 280 -13.84 1.00 7.92
C ALA A 280 -13.73 0.19 9.21
N TYR A 281 -12.78 -0.73 9.26
CA TYR A 281 -12.50 -1.54 10.45
C TYR A 281 -11.56 -0.81 11.39
N ASP A 282 -12.00 -0.60 12.62
CA ASP A 282 -11.13 -0.06 13.67
C ASP A 282 -10.22 -1.17 14.20
N GLN A 283 -8.92 -1.01 13.98
CA GLN A 283 -7.91 -2.06 14.21
C GLN A 283 -7.71 -2.39 15.69
N LEU A 284 -7.97 -1.45 16.59
CA LEU A 284 -7.79 -1.63 18.04
C LEU A 284 -9.09 -1.96 18.77
N SER A 285 -10.20 -1.30 18.42
CA SER A 285 -11.51 -1.61 19.01
C SER A 285 -12.20 -2.80 18.36
N GLN A 286 -11.63 -3.35 17.27
CA GLN A 286 -12.03 -4.59 16.60
C GLN A 286 -13.49 -4.59 16.12
N ASN A 287 -13.95 -3.46 15.57
CA ASN A 287 -15.30 -3.33 15.03
C ASN A 287 -15.33 -2.50 13.74
N TRP A 288 -16.40 -2.67 12.98
CA TRP A 288 -16.67 -1.88 11.78
C TRP A 288 -17.37 -0.57 12.16
N ARG A 289 -16.88 0.53 11.58
CA ARG A 289 -17.44 1.88 11.77
C ARG A 289 -17.72 2.55 10.43
N GLU A 290 -18.77 3.36 10.38
CA GLU A 290 -19.00 4.28 9.27
C GLU A 290 -18.14 5.52 9.44
N ARG A 291 -17.42 5.90 8.40
CA ARG A 291 -16.54 7.09 8.42
C ARG A 291 -16.53 7.75 7.04
N ASP A 292 -16.26 9.03 7.01
CA ASP A 292 -16.10 9.82 5.78
C ASP A 292 -14.59 10.00 5.48
N PRO A 293 -14.06 9.42 4.39
CA PRO A 293 -12.66 9.56 3.99
C PRO A 293 -12.23 11.01 3.68
N GLY A 294 -13.19 11.90 3.43
CA GLY A 294 -12.97 13.32 3.23
C GLY A 294 -12.70 14.10 4.53
N ARG A 295 -12.82 13.44 5.69
CA ARG A 295 -12.55 14.00 7.01
C ARG A 295 -11.43 13.26 7.71
N SER A 296 -10.89 13.86 8.77
CA SER A 296 -9.90 13.23 9.65
C SER A 296 -10.18 13.61 11.10
N SER A 297 -9.66 12.81 12.04
CA SER A 297 -9.56 13.19 13.44
C SER A 297 -8.67 14.41 13.60
N GLU A 298 -8.92 15.21 14.62
CA GLU A 298 -7.97 16.24 15.03
C GLU A 298 -6.79 15.59 15.77
N LEU A 299 -5.59 15.78 15.25
CA LEU A 299 -4.36 15.31 15.86
C LEU A 299 -3.28 16.38 15.67
N LEU A 300 -2.70 16.81 16.78
CA LEU A 300 -1.52 17.69 16.77
C LEU A 300 -0.63 17.33 17.94
N PHE A 301 0.53 16.77 17.63
CA PHE A 301 1.62 16.60 18.58
C PHE A 301 2.90 17.19 17.99
N ALA A 302 3.61 17.95 18.81
CA ALA A 302 5.00 18.34 18.52
C ALA A 302 5.99 17.38 19.19
N LEU A 303 7.22 17.36 18.75
CA LEU A 303 8.28 16.50 19.24
C LEU A 303 9.19 17.28 20.18
N ARG A 304 9.55 16.69 21.32
CA ARG A 304 10.48 17.26 22.30
C ARG A 304 11.53 16.23 22.71
N SER A 305 12.79 16.65 22.87
CA SER A 305 13.87 15.82 23.40
C SER A 305 14.97 16.69 23.98
N ASN A 306 15.65 16.20 25.03
CA ASN A 306 16.90 16.78 25.53
C ASN A 306 18.15 16.23 24.82
N GLY A 307 17.97 15.57 23.66
CA GLY A 307 19.03 15.02 22.83
C GLY A 307 19.26 13.53 22.93
N LEU A 308 18.55 12.83 23.80
CA LEU A 308 18.78 11.40 24.10
C LEU A 308 17.73 10.46 23.47
N ALA A 309 16.81 10.96 22.66
CA ALA A 309 15.71 10.15 22.09
C ALA A 309 16.18 8.98 21.17
N ALA A 310 17.43 9.03 20.67
CA ALA A 310 18.06 7.91 19.95
C ALA A 310 18.75 6.89 20.89
N ALA A 311 19.14 7.31 22.09
CA ALA A 311 19.83 6.46 23.05
C ALA A 311 18.85 5.82 24.06
N ARG A 312 17.72 6.48 24.30
CA ARG A 312 16.71 6.07 25.28
C ARG A 312 15.32 6.22 24.68
N SER A 313 14.63 5.13 24.50
CA SER A 313 13.28 5.09 23.89
C SER A 313 12.18 5.72 24.77
N ASP A 314 12.49 6.07 26.03
CA ASP A 314 11.59 6.72 27.00
C ASP A 314 11.85 8.23 27.18
N GLU A 315 12.87 8.80 26.48
CA GLU A 315 13.26 10.21 26.66
C GLU A 315 12.52 11.16 25.73
N GLY A 316 12.31 10.79 24.46
CA GLY A 316 11.59 11.62 23.52
C GLY A 316 10.08 11.69 23.82
N GLU A 317 9.52 12.88 23.70
CA GLU A 317 8.12 13.16 24.04
C GLU A 317 7.31 13.62 22.83
N LEU A 318 6.07 13.15 22.71
CA LEU A 318 5.01 13.74 21.91
C LEU A 318 4.16 14.65 22.81
N VAL A 319 4.15 15.95 22.51
CA VAL A 319 3.50 16.96 23.37
C VAL A 319 2.46 17.77 22.58
N PRO A 320 1.33 18.17 23.20
CA PRO A 320 0.32 19.04 22.56
C PRO A 320 0.74 20.53 22.55
N ALA A 321 2.01 20.80 22.70
CA ALA A 321 2.61 22.13 22.78
C ALA A 321 3.70 22.27 21.71
N SER A 322 4.46 23.37 21.73
CA SER A 322 5.57 23.58 20.80
C SER A 322 6.68 22.52 20.97
N GLY A 323 7.24 22.08 19.88
CA GLY A 323 8.42 21.22 19.85
C GLY A 323 9.65 21.94 20.38
N ALA A 324 10.61 21.19 20.92
CA ALA A 324 11.85 21.74 21.45
C ALA A 324 12.99 20.72 21.43
N GLY A 325 14.22 21.21 21.24
CA GLY A 325 15.43 20.43 21.28
C GLY A 325 15.86 19.89 19.93
N GLN A 326 16.83 19.00 19.96
CA GLN A 326 17.42 18.39 18.77
C GLN A 326 17.88 16.97 19.07
N VAL A 327 17.98 16.14 18.03
CA VAL A 327 18.51 14.78 18.13
C VAL A 327 19.50 14.54 16.99
N VAL A 328 20.67 13.99 17.32
CA VAL A 328 21.63 13.48 16.35
C VAL A 328 21.69 11.97 16.46
N TRP A 329 21.62 11.28 15.33
CA TRP A 329 21.61 9.84 15.24
C TRP A 329 22.29 9.34 13.97
N VAL A 330 22.69 8.09 13.97
CA VAL A 330 23.56 7.54 12.91
C VAL A 330 22.86 6.34 12.28
N HIS A 331 22.88 6.29 10.95
CA HIS A 331 22.50 5.12 10.18
C HIS A 331 23.74 4.39 9.66
N ASP A 332 23.85 3.11 9.99
CA ASP A 332 24.82 2.18 9.43
C ASP A 332 24.15 1.35 8.31
N PRO A 333 24.47 1.59 7.02
CA PRO A 333 23.81 0.89 5.92
C PRO A 333 24.15 -0.61 5.85
N TRP A 334 25.19 -1.08 6.54
CA TRP A 334 25.52 -2.52 6.63
C TRP A 334 24.75 -3.23 7.77
N ARG A 335 24.09 -2.45 8.62
CA ARG A 335 23.21 -2.95 9.69
C ARG A 335 21.86 -2.23 9.65
N PRO A 336 21.19 -2.22 8.49
CA PRO A 336 19.97 -1.43 8.33
C PRO A 336 18.90 -1.84 9.33
N VAL A 337 18.08 -0.88 9.77
CA VAL A 337 16.92 -1.18 10.60
C VAL A 337 15.96 -2.07 9.81
N PRO A 338 15.56 -3.23 10.39
CA PRO A 338 14.59 -4.11 9.73
C PRO A 338 13.23 -3.43 9.55
N GLY A 339 12.66 -3.54 8.35
CA GLY A 339 11.27 -3.24 8.09
C GLY A 339 10.39 -4.44 8.46
N ARG A 340 9.42 -4.24 9.36
CA ARG A 340 8.46 -5.25 9.79
C ARG A 340 7.04 -4.74 9.68
N GLY A 341 6.10 -5.65 9.40
CA GLY A 341 4.67 -5.33 9.35
C GLY A 341 4.33 -4.14 8.46
N GLY A 342 3.33 -3.37 8.86
CA GLY A 342 2.82 -2.27 8.03
C GLY A 342 2.23 -2.78 6.72
N HIS A 343 2.28 -1.96 5.68
CA HIS A 343 1.71 -2.32 4.37
C HIS A 343 2.74 -2.91 3.39
N LEU A 344 4.05 -2.71 3.62
CA LEU A 344 5.12 -3.18 2.74
C LEU A 344 5.86 -4.42 3.28
N GLY A 345 5.53 -4.89 4.48
CA GLY A 345 6.18 -6.06 5.07
C GLY A 345 5.81 -7.36 4.36
N LEU A 346 6.75 -8.30 4.33
CA LEU A 346 6.45 -9.69 3.99
C LEU A 346 5.48 -10.31 5.02
N ASP A 347 5.52 -9.80 6.24
CA ASP A 347 4.64 -10.05 7.37
C ASP A 347 3.62 -8.91 7.56
N ALA A 348 3.10 -8.33 6.48
CA ALA A 348 2.22 -7.15 6.50
C ALA A 348 1.12 -7.25 7.54
N GLY A 349 0.88 -6.15 8.28
CA GLY A 349 -0.09 -6.10 9.38
C GLY A 349 0.44 -5.34 10.60
N LEU A 350 -0.32 -5.44 11.70
CA LEU A 350 0.12 -4.96 13.00
C LEU A 350 1.18 -5.91 13.59
N VAL A 351 2.32 -5.37 14.01
CA VAL A 351 3.43 -6.16 14.54
C VAL A 351 4.01 -5.56 15.82
N GLU A 352 4.60 -6.39 16.65
CA GLU A 352 5.42 -5.98 17.78
C GLU A 352 6.75 -5.43 17.30
N ARG A 353 7.17 -4.25 17.81
CA ARG A 353 8.42 -3.61 17.40
C ARG A 353 9.30 -3.11 18.54
N GLY A 354 9.04 -3.46 19.79
CA GLY A 354 9.80 -2.97 20.96
C GLY A 354 11.30 -3.23 20.88
N ASP A 355 11.71 -4.33 20.27
CA ASP A 355 13.12 -4.64 20.01
C ASP A 355 13.77 -3.68 18.99
N LEU A 356 13.02 -3.23 17.98
CA LEU A 356 13.50 -2.23 17.03
C LEU A 356 13.62 -0.86 17.71
N ASP A 357 12.65 -0.48 18.54
CA ASP A 357 12.67 0.79 19.26
C ASP A 357 13.78 0.87 20.34
N SER A 358 14.38 -0.24 20.71
CA SER A 358 15.53 -0.29 21.63
C SER A 358 16.90 -0.13 20.93
N ARG A 359 16.93 -0.04 19.61
CA ARG A 359 18.16 0.18 18.83
C ARG A 359 18.63 1.63 18.96
N ALA A 360 19.96 1.86 18.97
CA ALA A 360 20.54 3.19 19.01
C ALA A 360 20.44 3.99 17.70
N ASP A 361 19.99 3.34 16.62
CA ASP A 361 19.70 3.94 15.31
C ASP A 361 18.20 4.16 15.04
N VAL A 362 17.39 4.09 16.11
CA VAL A 362 15.95 4.39 16.09
C VAL A 362 15.64 5.46 17.14
N VAL A 363 15.06 6.56 16.69
CA VAL A 363 14.66 7.69 17.55
C VAL A 363 13.20 7.54 17.94
N CYS A 364 12.89 7.58 19.23
CA CYS A 364 11.54 7.36 19.73
C CYS A 364 10.98 8.59 20.46
N PHE A 365 9.70 8.87 20.19
CA PHE A 365 8.91 9.90 20.89
C PHE A 365 7.59 9.29 21.35
N SER A 366 7.24 9.46 22.64
CA SER A 366 6.02 8.89 23.21
C SER A 366 5.17 9.98 23.87
N SER A 367 3.85 9.88 23.74
CA SER A 367 2.93 10.74 24.49
C SER A 367 2.93 10.39 25.97
N ALA A 368 2.47 11.30 26.81
CA ALA A 368 1.96 10.93 28.13
C ALA A 368 0.82 9.90 27.98
N PRO A 369 0.50 9.11 29.05
CA PRO A 369 -0.71 8.31 29.04
C PRO A 369 -1.93 9.14 28.71
N LEU A 370 -2.74 8.67 27.75
CA LEU A 370 -3.94 9.37 27.31
C LEU A 370 -4.95 9.49 28.45
N LYS A 371 -5.54 10.67 28.63
CA LYS A 371 -6.60 10.91 29.62
C LYS A 371 -7.96 10.44 29.14
N GLU A 372 -8.19 10.54 27.84
CA GLU A 372 -9.43 10.23 27.15
C GLU A 372 -9.15 9.30 25.96
N GLU A 373 -10.20 8.77 25.37
CA GLU A 373 -10.12 7.99 24.13
C GLU A 373 -9.59 8.88 22.99
N LEU A 374 -8.67 8.35 22.17
CA LEU A 374 -8.12 9.02 20.99
C LEU A 374 -8.40 8.18 19.75
N GLU A 375 -9.32 8.64 18.92
CA GLU A 375 -9.54 8.06 17.60
C GLU A 375 -8.52 8.61 16.59
N LEU A 376 -7.81 7.73 15.92
CA LEU A 376 -6.94 8.02 14.79
C LEU A 376 -7.68 7.64 13.50
N TRP A 377 -8.38 8.59 12.88
CA TRP A 377 -9.04 8.44 11.59
C TRP A 377 -8.40 9.38 10.58
N GLY A 378 -7.77 8.83 9.56
CA GLY A 378 -7.13 9.63 8.51
C GLY A 378 -5.74 9.12 8.11
N GLN A 379 -4.97 10.01 7.49
CA GLN A 379 -3.59 9.79 7.09
C GLN A 379 -2.64 10.58 7.98
N PRO A 380 -1.84 9.93 8.84
CA PRO A 380 -0.86 10.64 9.66
C PRO A 380 0.23 11.27 8.79
N GLN A 381 0.64 12.48 9.17
CA GLN A 381 1.70 13.24 8.51
C GLN A 381 2.67 13.77 9.55
N LEU A 382 3.94 13.46 9.39
CA LEU A 382 5.02 14.03 10.20
C LEU A 382 5.74 15.12 9.40
N SER A 383 5.90 16.30 10.01
CA SER A 383 6.74 17.39 9.49
C SER A 383 7.79 17.76 10.52
N LEU A 384 9.04 17.82 10.12
CA LEU A 384 10.17 18.23 10.98
C LEU A 384 11.32 18.81 10.15
N LYS A 385 12.29 19.48 10.80
CA LYS A 385 13.52 19.97 10.16
C LYS A 385 14.62 18.91 10.32
N LEU A 386 15.24 18.52 9.19
CA LEU A 386 16.28 17.49 9.17
C LEU A 386 17.36 17.82 8.14
N ALA A 387 18.61 17.57 8.50
CA ALA A 387 19.77 17.55 7.61
C ALA A 387 20.53 16.23 7.77
N ALA A 388 21.28 15.84 6.74
CA ALA A 388 22.22 14.72 6.79
C ALA A 388 23.64 15.22 6.45
N ASP A 389 24.66 14.50 6.90
CA ASP A 389 26.07 14.78 6.50
C ASP A 389 26.38 14.24 5.09
N ARG A 390 25.45 13.53 4.46
CA ARG A 390 25.57 12.88 3.15
C ARG A 390 24.56 13.43 2.15
N PRO A 391 24.82 13.28 0.84
CA PRO A 391 23.88 13.72 -0.21
C PRO A 391 22.70 12.76 -0.42
N GLY A 392 22.43 11.87 0.51
CA GLY A 392 21.29 10.96 0.48
C GLY A 392 20.94 10.44 1.87
N PHE A 393 19.63 10.32 2.16
CA PHE A 393 19.13 9.66 3.36
C PHE A 393 17.67 9.19 3.14
N ASP A 394 17.24 8.24 3.96
CA ASP A 394 15.85 7.89 4.11
C ASP A 394 15.33 8.33 5.49
N LEU A 395 14.04 8.62 5.57
CA LEU A 395 13.31 8.78 6.82
C LEU A 395 12.14 7.81 6.82
N CYS A 396 12.31 6.71 7.54
CA CYS A 396 11.30 5.68 7.75
C CYS A 396 10.60 5.93 9.08
N VAL A 397 9.30 6.16 9.04
CA VAL A 397 8.50 6.56 10.20
C VAL A 397 7.51 5.46 10.53
N SER A 398 7.36 5.16 11.82
CA SER A 398 6.35 4.23 12.33
C SER A 398 5.52 4.89 13.41
N LEU A 399 4.21 4.72 13.34
CA LEU A 399 3.28 5.13 14.39
C LEU A 399 2.80 3.87 15.11
N SER A 400 2.86 3.87 16.45
CA SER A 400 2.59 2.72 17.29
C SER A 400 1.74 3.10 18.50
N VAL A 401 1.06 2.11 19.08
CA VAL A 401 0.44 2.23 20.40
C VAL A 401 1.26 1.43 21.43
N LEU A 402 1.42 1.99 22.61
CA LEU A 402 1.88 1.30 23.82
C LEU A 402 0.63 1.06 24.69
N PRO A 403 0.07 -0.16 24.67
CA PRO A 403 -1.13 -0.46 25.44
C PRO A 403 -0.87 -0.37 26.94
N ARG A 404 -1.79 0.23 27.70
CA ARG A 404 -1.68 0.40 29.16
C ARG A 404 -1.50 -0.93 29.93
N ASP A 405 -2.03 -2.00 29.36
CA ASP A 405 -2.08 -3.33 30.00
C ASP A 405 -0.91 -4.23 29.57
N SER A 406 0.07 -3.70 28.84
CA SER A 406 1.15 -4.50 28.22
C SER A 406 2.43 -3.67 28.06
N ALA A 407 3.58 -4.35 28.12
CA ALA A 407 4.87 -3.74 27.77
C ALA A 407 5.14 -3.74 26.23
N ARG A 408 4.17 -4.16 25.43
CA ARG A 408 4.31 -4.26 23.95
C ARG A 408 4.31 -2.90 23.30
N VAL A 409 5.01 -2.81 22.15
CA VAL A 409 4.93 -1.68 21.22
C VAL A 409 4.29 -2.19 19.93
N LEU A 410 3.01 -1.92 19.74
CA LEU A 410 2.26 -2.41 18.61
C LEU A 410 2.26 -1.36 17.49
N GLN A 411 2.97 -1.66 16.39
CA GLN A 411 3.03 -0.81 15.20
C GLN A 411 1.67 -0.79 14.49
N LEU A 412 1.14 0.41 14.22
CA LEU A 412 -0.15 0.62 13.54
C LEU A 412 0.02 0.89 12.04
N CYS A 413 0.91 1.82 11.70
CA CYS A 413 1.19 2.16 10.30
C CYS A 413 2.61 2.70 10.13
N THR A 414 3.07 2.76 8.87
CA THR A 414 4.41 3.23 8.49
C THR A 414 4.35 4.20 7.33
N GLY A 415 5.44 4.94 7.12
CA GLY A 415 5.65 5.80 5.96
C GLY A 415 7.13 5.99 5.69
N VAL A 416 7.48 6.33 4.45
CA VAL A 416 8.85 6.49 3.99
C VAL A 416 9.01 7.79 3.21
N LEU A 417 10.17 8.43 3.38
CA LEU A 417 10.64 9.53 2.55
C LEU A 417 12.10 9.30 2.22
N ARG A 418 12.45 9.22 0.93
CA ARG A 418 13.81 9.22 0.40
C ARG A 418 14.16 10.60 -0.09
N GLN A 419 15.35 11.09 0.25
CA GLN A 419 15.94 12.33 -0.27
C GLN A 419 17.31 12.03 -0.86
N LEU A 420 17.58 12.58 -2.05
CA LEU A 420 18.85 12.43 -2.77
C LEU A 420 19.29 13.77 -3.32
N GLY A 421 20.59 14.08 -3.25
CA GLY A 421 21.22 15.28 -3.73
C GLY A 421 21.80 16.16 -2.61
N GLU A 422 22.61 17.14 -2.96
CA GLU A 422 23.36 18.00 -2.02
C GLU A 422 22.45 18.78 -1.05
N HIS A 423 21.19 19.02 -1.42
CA HIS A 423 20.22 19.68 -0.53
C HIS A 423 19.90 18.86 0.74
N CYS A 424 20.29 17.58 0.80
CA CYS A 424 20.19 16.74 2.00
C CYS A 424 21.04 17.27 3.15
N ARG A 425 22.16 17.94 2.84
CA ARG A 425 23.09 18.54 3.81
C ARG A 425 22.54 19.81 4.46
N SER A 426 21.52 20.40 3.90
CA SER A 426 20.89 21.62 4.43
C SER A 426 19.74 21.28 5.36
N LEU A 427 19.72 21.92 6.53
CA LEU A 427 18.61 21.81 7.46
C LEU A 427 17.36 22.42 6.83
N SER A 428 16.41 21.55 6.50
CA SER A 428 15.16 21.98 5.86
C SER A 428 13.99 21.11 6.30
N ARG A 429 12.78 21.64 6.10
CA ARG A 429 11.54 20.93 6.44
C ARG A 429 11.39 19.68 5.58
N ARG A 430 11.14 18.55 6.22
CA ARG A 430 10.84 17.28 5.59
C ARG A 430 9.47 16.82 6.04
N THR A 431 8.69 16.29 5.12
CA THR A 431 7.32 15.81 5.41
C THR A 431 7.20 14.37 4.96
N VAL A 432 6.77 13.52 5.88
CA VAL A 432 6.49 12.08 5.62
C VAL A 432 5.01 11.83 5.79
N GLN A 433 4.39 11.25 4.78
CA GLN A 433 3.02 10.74 4.86
C GLN A 433 3.05 9.27 5.22
N LEU A 434 2.36 8.89 6.29
CA LEU A 434 2.22 7.49 6.67
C LEU A 434 1.00 6.86 5.97
N GLN A 435 0.89 5.54 6.04
CA GLN A 435 -0.28 4.83 5.57
C GLN A 435 -1.52 5.29 6.37
N PRO A 436 -2.67 5.50 5.72
CA PRO A 436 -3.92 5.79 6.39
C PRO A 436 -4.34 4.69 7.38
N LEU A 437 -5.11 5.06 8.41
CA LEU A 437 -5.59 4.10 9.40
C LEU A 437 -6.91 4.52 10.04
N LEU A 438 -7.55 3.55 10.70
CA LEU A 438 -8.54 3.74 11.76
C LEU A 438 -8.12 2.90 12.96
N ALA A 439 -7.85 3.56 14.08
CA ALA A 439 -7.48 2.92 15.34
C ALA A 439 -7.92 3.78 16.52
N THR A 440 -8.62 3.21 17.49
CA THR A 440 -9.06 3.92 18.69
C THR A 440 -8.26 3.48 19.90
N LEU A 441 -7.42 4.39 20.42
CA LEU A 441 -6.63 4.20 21.62
C LEU A 441 -7.50 4.49 22.87
N ARG A 442 -7.31 3.68 23.92
CA ARG A 442 -8.05 3.81 25.17
C ARG A 442 -7.37 4.79 26.14
N PRO A 443 -8.08 5.33 27.13
CA PRO A 443 -7.46 6.04 28.24
C PRO A 443 -6.38 5.17 28.92
N GLY A 444 -5.20 5.75 29.15
CA GLY A 444 -4.03 5.07 29.67
C GLY A 444 -3.06 4.48 28.61
N ASP A 445 -3.52 4.26 27.39
CA ASP A 445 -2.61 3.92 26.28
C ASP A 445 -1.71 5.14 25.96
N ARG A 446 -0.56 4.91 25.29
CA ARG A 446 0.33 5.97 24.83
C ARG A 446 0.55 5.84 23.33
N LEU A 447 0.60 6.96 22.63
CA LEU A 447 1.01 7.01 21.23
C LEU A 447 2.53 7.09 21.16
N ARG A 448 3.15 6.35 20.22
CA ARG A 448 4.59 6.39 19.95
C ARG A 448 4.87 6.63 18.48
N LEU A 449 5.81 7.52 18.21
CA LEU A 449 6.41 7.78 16.91
C LEU A 449 7.85 7.31 16.95
N SER A 450 8.27 6.49 15.96
CA SER A 450 9.64 6.02 15.83
C SER A 450 10.20 6.41 14.47
N LEU A 451 11.43 6.95 14.45
CA LEU A 451 12.15 7.36 13.25
C LEU A 451 13.37 6.47 13.05
N ALA A 452 13.56 5.99 11.83
CA ALA A 452 14.71 5.22 11.39
C ALA A 452 15.17 5.68 10.01
N ALA A 453 16.39 5.37 9.58
CA ALA A 453 16.86 5.71 8.24
C ALA A 453 16.95 4.49 7.32
N ALA A 454 16.28 3.42 7.66
CA ALA A 454 16.08 2.24 6.84
C ALA A 454 14.84 1.47 7.28
N ALA A 455 14.28 0.65 6.37
CA ALA A 455 13.25 -0.34 6.62
C ALA A 455 13.48 -1.54 5.68
N TRP A 456 14.64 -2.19 5.84
CA TRP A 456 15.03 -3.32 4.99
C TRP A 456 14.28 -4.60 5.37
N PRO A 457 13.77 -5.40 4.42
CA PRO A 457 13.82 -5.26 2.96
C PRO A 457 12.58 -4.60 2.33
N GLN A 458 11.74 -3.93 3.10
CA GLN A 458 10.54 -3.25 2.58
C GLN A 458 10.90 -2.23 1.51
N VAL A 459 11.93 -1.43 1.78
CA VAL A 459 12.51 -0.49 0.82
C VAL A 459 14.01 -0.75 0.65
N ALA A 460 14.54 -0.34 -0.50
CA ALA A 460 15.96 -0.42 -0.79
C ALA A 460 16.79 0.39 0.23
N VAL A 461 17.99 -0.09 0.59
CA VAL A 461 18.90 0.64 1.49
C VAL A 461 19.45 1.87 0.76
N ASN A 462 19.38 3.05 1.41
CA ASN A 462 19.99 4.26 0.87
C ASN A 462 21.51 4.18 1.00
N PRO A 463 22.29 4.32 -0.09
CA PRO A 463 23.75 4.21 -0.05
C PRO A 463 24.44 5.42 0.57
N GLY A 464 23.76 6.55 0.73
CA GLY A 464 24.32 7.80 1.27
C GLY A 464 25.13 8.61 0.27
N ASP A 465 25.30 8.17 -0.96
CA ASP A 465 26.10 8.81 -2.01
C ASP A 465 25.31 9.71 -2.97
N GLY A 466 24.00 9.84 -2.75
CA GLY A 466 23.08 10.60 -3.58
C GLY A 466 22.47 9.81 -4.74
N SER A 467 22.73 8.51 -4.84
CA SER A 467 22.12 7.59 -5.80
C SER A 467 21.00 6.77 -5.17
N HIS A 468 20.22 6.05 -6.00
CA HIS A 468 19.23 5.08 -5.51
C HIS A 468 19.87 3.79 -4.99
N GLY A 469 21.11 3.50 -5.37
CA GLY A 469 21.85 2.32 -4.99
C GLY A 469 21.35 1.02 -5.62
N PRO A 470 22.02 -0.11 -5.32
CA PRO A 470 21.70 -1.43 -5.87
C PRO A 470 20.55 -2.15 -5.17
N GLY A 471 19.92 -1.52 -4.20
CA GLY A 471 18.83 -2.08 -3.39
C GLY A 471 19.30 -2.65 -2.06
N ALA A 472 20.10 -3.70 -2.04
CA ALA A 472 20.71 -4.25 -0.84
C ALA A 472 21.98 -3.47 -0.45
N SER A 473 22.45 -3.66 0.79
CA SER A 473 23.72 -3.08 1.26
C SER A 473 24.91 -3.52 0.41
N GLY A 474 25.83 -2.61 0.13
CA GLY A 474 26.99 -2.85 -0.75
C GLY A 474 28.24 -2.10 -0.32
N ILE A 475 29.38 -2.42 -0.92
CA ILE A 475 30.71 -1.89 -0.55
C ILE A 475 30.79 -0.35 -0.65
N GLY A 476 30.08 0.27 -1.60
CA GLY A 476 30.08 1.73 -1.81
C GLY A 476 29.20 2.52 -0.83
N HIS A 477 28.44 1.86 0.03
CA HIS A 477 27.56 2.54 0.98
C HIS A 477 28.33 3.32 2.04
N GLN A 478 27.74 4.39 2.55
CA GLN A 478 28.36 5.30 3.51
C GLN A 478 27.49 5.42 4.75
N VAL A 479 28.12 5.50 5.92
CA VAL A 479 27.44 5.85 7.16
C VAL A 479 26.87 7.26 7.04
N ILE A 480 25.64 7.45 7.50
CA ILE A 480 24.88 8.70 7.41
C ILE A 480 24.61 9.21 8.82
N THR A 481 25.04 10.42 9.13
CA THR A 481 24.64 11.12 10.36
C THR A 481 23.49 12.06 10.05
N LEU A 482 22.41 11.91 10.82
CA LEU A 482 21.21 12.75 10.68
C LEU A 482 21.10 13.69 11.88
N HIS A 483 20.82 14.95 11.58
CA HIS A 483 20.57 16.00 12.57
C HIS A 483 19.12 16.47 12.43
N THR A 484 18.32 16.27 13.46
CA THR A 484 16.91 16.63 13.51
C THR A 484 16.69 17.74 14.52
N VAL A 485 16.07 18.84 14.08
CA VAL A 485 15.69 19.99 14.90
C VAL A 485 14.17 19.92 15.13
N LEU A 486 13.75 19.95 16.38
CA LEU A 486 12.38 19.61 16.80
C LEU A 486 11.45 20.83 16.93
N GLU A 487 12.00 22.06 16.90
CA GLU A 487 11.19 23.28 16.80
C GLU A 487 10.36 23.24 15.50
N ASP A 488 9.09 23.61 15.61
CA ASP A 488 8.11 23.54 14.50
C ASP A 488 7.86 22.13 13.96
N SER A 489 8.26 21.08 14.69
CA SER A 489 7.85 19.72 14.35
C SER A 489 6.36 19.51 14.60
N ALA A 490 5.71 18.70 13.77
CA ALA A 490 4.30 18.37 13.93
C ALA A 490 3.97 16.98 13.39
N LEU A 491 3.33 16.18 14.24
CA LEU A 491 2.59 14.99 13.81
C LEU A 491 1.11 15.40 13.75
N THR A 492 0.52 15.34 12.57
CA THR A 492 -0.86 15.74 12.29
C THR A 492 -1.62 14.59 11.61
N MET A 493 -2.96 14.70 11.57
CA MET A 493 -3.81 13.82 10.80
C MET A 493 -4.41 14.60 9.62
N GLN A 494 -4.39 13.99 8.43
CA GLN A 494 -4.97 14.55 7.22
C GLN A 494 -6.12 13.68 6.74
N PRO A 495 -7.13 14.23 6.03
CA PRO A 495 -8.12 13.43 5.34
C PRO A 495 -7.44 12.48 4.34
N MET A 496 -7.92 11.24 4.24
CA MET A 496 -7.37 10.23 3.32
C MET A 496 -7.69 10.53 1.85
N ALA A 497 -8.87 11.09 1.62
CA ALA A 497 -9.37 11.46 0.30
C ALA A 497 -10.09 12.81 0.41
N PRO A 498 -9.35 13.95 0.46
CA PRO A 498 -9.93 15.26 0.69
C PRO A 498 -10.93 15.63 -0.40
N HIS A 499 -12.04 16.28 -0.01
CA HIS A 499 -13.03 16.77 -0.96
C HIS A 499 -12.42 17.87 -1.85
N PRO A 500 -12.82 17.96 -3.14
CA PRO A 500 -12.25 18.92 -4.10
C PRO A 500 -12.30 20.39 -3.63
N ALA A 501 -13.33 20.79 -2.91
CA ALA A 501 -13.47 22.13 -2.37
C ALA A 501 -12.41 22.49 -1.31
N ALA A 502 -11.80 21.50 -0.63
CA ALA A 502 -10.75 21.73 0.36
C ALA A 502 -9.37 21.97 -0.28
N GLU A 503 -9.13 21.54 -1.51
CA GLU A 503 -7.88 21.76 -2.24
C GLU A 503 -7.76 23.20 -2.79
N LEU A 504 -8.89 23.83 -3.13
CA LEU A 504 -8.90 25.20 -3.67
C LEU A 504 -8.51 26.26 -2.59
N GLY A 505 -8.74 25.97 -1.32
CA GLY A 505 -8.36 26.86 -0.20
C GLY A 505 -6.88 26.81 0.19
N ARG A 506 -6.13 25.79 -0.23
CA ARG A 506 -4.69 25.61 0.13
C ARG A 506 -3.71 26.17 -0.91
N LYS A 507 -4.17 26.55 -2.11
CA LYS A 507 -3.32 27.13 -3.16
C LYS A 507 -3.23 28.66 -3.11
N GLY A 508 -3.78 29.29 -2.08
CA GLY A 508 -3.91 30.73 -1.91
C GLY A 508 -3.32 31.32 -0.62
N VAL A 509 -2.30 30.67 0.00
CA VAL A 509 -1.55 31.30 1.11
C VAL A 509 -0.05 31.10 0.89
#